data_0e7776413ae0d1fc0064923d895dec97
#
_entry.id   0e7776413ae0d1fc0064923d895dec97
#
_cell.length_a   1.000
_cell.length_b   1.000
_cell.length_c   1.000
_cell.angle_alpha   90.00
_cell.angle_beta   90.00
_cell.angle_gamma   90.00
#
_symmetry.space_group_name_H-M   'P 1'
#
loop_
_entity.id
_entity.type
_entity.pdbx_description
1 polymer ?
#
loop_
_entity_poly.entity_id
_entity_poly.type
_entity_poly.pdbx_seq_one_letter_code
_entity_poly.pdbx_strand_id
1 'polypeptide(L)'
;NNYDTRKNLSIVKIPIQKSSNENVEVINFSYPEQKKFKRIYRRSEYDAEALISFEDKLLIFTKNKRKKITEIYSLPKNGGNYQAKKIGSLNTDSIVTGGDYDKETNTLALTSTIKFDEYYVLIISDFSLNNKNQKIDMYEIPIGKTQVEAIKIIDPTTFWITSEDEKSSS
;
A
#
# COMPACT_ATOMS: atom_id res chain seq x y z
N ASN A 1 0.15 3.80 10.19
CA ASN A 1 -0.64 3.61 11.43
C ASN A 1 -0.41 2.22 12.05
N ASN A 2 0.83 1.88 12.31
CA ASN A 2 1.30 0.55 12.74
C ASN A 2 0.49 -0.17 13.85
N TYR A 3 -0.30 0.57 14.60
CA TYR A 3 -1.04 0.04 15.75
C TYR A 3 -2.53 0.36 15.76
N ASP A 4 -3.07 0.84 14.64
CA ASP A 4 -4.47 1.24 14.50
C ASP A 4 -4.92 2.31 15.52
N THR A 5 -4.01 3.17 15.98
CA THR A 5 -4.30 4.15 17.03
C THR A 5 -4.63 5.53 16.52
N ARG A 6 -4.26 5.86 15.27
CA ARG A 6 -4.41 7.20 14.73
C ARG A 6 -5.81 7.44 14.17
N LYS A 7 -6.32 8.65 14.43
CA LYS A 7 -7.60 9.14 13.90
C LYS A 7 -7.43 10.18 12.79
N ASN A 8 -6.23 10.79 12.70
CA ASN A 8 -5.89 11.88 11.81
C ASN A 8 -5.02 11.38 10.65
N LEU A 9 -5.59 10.56 9.79
CA LEU A 9 -4.91 10.08 8.60
C LEU A 9 -5.05 11.10 7.48
N SER A 10 -3.97 11.38 6.75
CA SER A 10 -4.00 12.32 5.64
C SER A 10 -3.03 11.93 4.53
N ILE A 11 -3.39 12.36 3.31
CA ILE A 11 -2.54 12.35 2.13
C ILE A 11 -2.37 13.81 1.72
N VAL A 12 -1.16 14.20 1.37
CA VAL A 12 -0.85 15.56 0.92
C VAL A 12 -0.51 15.51 -0.57
N LYS A 13 -1.24 16.29 -1.37
CA LYS A 13 -0.96 16.51 -2.79
C LYS A 13 -0.23 17.85 -2.94
N ILE A 14 0.96 17.81 -3.50
CA ILE A 14 1.84 18.96 -3.64
C ILE A 14 2.07 19.23 -5.13
N PRO A 15 1.66 20.40 -5.66
CA PRO A 15 2.04 20.82 -7.01
C PRO A 15 3.53 21.20 -7.02
N ILE A 16 4.29 20.71 -8.00
CA ILE A 16 5.74 20.97 -8.10
C ILE A 16 6.06 22.12 -9.06
N GLN A 17 5.10 22.53 -9.91
CA GLN A 17 5.32 23.60 -10.89
C GLN A 17 5.29 24.98 -10.23
N LYS A 18 6.41 25.73 -10.35
CA LYS A 18 6.57 27.09 -9.80
C LYS A 18 5.60 28.15 -10.35
N SER A 19 4.94 27.88 -11.46
CA SER A 19 4.03 28.81 -12.15
C SER A 19 2.56 28.56 -11.87
N SER A 20 2.20 27.53 -11.13
CA SER A 20 0.80 27.24 -10.82
C SER A 20 0.36 27.97 -9.55
N ASN A 21 -0.76 28.69 -9.61
CA ASN A 21 -1.47 29.16 -8.42
C ASN A 21 -2.13 27.98 -7.65
N GLU A 22 -1.74 26.76 -7.94
CA GLU A 22 -2.25 25.57 -7.29
C GLU A 22 -1.70 25.49 -5.87
N ASN A 23 -2.61 25.36 -4.93
CA ASN A 23 -2.28 25.20 -3.51
C ASN A 23 -2.03 23.73 -3.16
N VAL A 24 -1.30 23.52 -2.08
CA VAL A 24 -1.21 22.21 -1.44
C VAL A 24 -2.61 21.75 -1.02
N GLU A 25 -3.00 20.56 -1.47
CA GLU A 25 -4.26 19.95 -1.09
C GLU A 25 -4.04 18.86 -0.04
N VAL A 26 -4.91 18.82 0.97
CA VAL A 26 -4.88 17.79 2.01
C VAL A 26 -6.15 16.96 1.93
N ILE A 27 -5.98 15.65 1.79
CA ILE A 27 -7.03 14.64 1.81
C ILE A 27 -7.01 14.01 3.20
N ASN A 28 -7.88 14.47 4.09
CA ASN A 28 -8.05 13.84 5.40
C ASN A 28 -8.99 12.65 5.26
N PHE A 29 -8.68 11.53 5.91
CA PHE A 29 -9.55 10.36 5.80
C PHE A 29 -9.62 9.53 7.07
N SER A 30 -10.64 8.69 7.12
CA SER A 30 -10.82 7.67 8.14
C SER A 30 -11.34 6.38 7.50
N TYR A 31 -11.12 5.26 8.17
CA TYR A 31 -11.73 3.98 7.78
C TYR A 31 -13.06 3.81 8.53
N PRO A 32 -14.20 3.69 7.82
CA PRO A 32 -15.52 3.61 8.47
C PRO A 32 -15.67 2.40 9.40
N GLU A 33 -14.98 1.31 9.09
CA GLU A 33 -15.01 0.06 9.85
C GLU A 33 -14.14 0.11 11.11
N GLN A 34 -13.18 1.04 11.18
CA GLN A 34 -12.30 1.19 12.34
C GLN A 34 -13.05 1.82 13.52
N LYS A 35 -13.56 0.99 14.41
CA LYS A 35 -14.31 1.44 15.61
C LYS A 35 -13.45 1.57 16.86
N LYS A 36 -12.27 0.96 16.87
CA LYS A 36 -11.36 0.95 18.01
C LYS A 36 -10.02 1.56 17.64
N PHE A 37 -9.54 2.50 18.44
CA PHE A 37 -8.28 3.21 18.30
C PHE A 37 -7.34 2.86 19.46
N LYS A 38 -7.21 1.58 19.73
CA LYS A 38 -6.34 1.06 20.79
C LYS A 38 -5.23 0.25 20.14
N ARG A 39 -4.02 0.29 20.72
CA ARG A 39 -2.89 -0.50 20.28
C ARG A 39 -3.24 -1.99 20.27
N ILE A 40 -3.28 -2.59 19.10
CA ILE A 40 -3.50 -4.02 18.89
C ILE A 40 -2.22 -4.59 18.30
N TYR A 41 -1.35 -5.08 19.18
CA TYR A 41 -0.08 -5.65 18.78
C TYR A 41 -0.29 -6.90 17.89
N ARG A 42 0.41 -6.97 16.74
CA ARG A 42 0.33 -8.05 15.73
C ARG A 42 -1.05 -8.29 15.09
N ARG A 43 -2.02 -7.38 15.26
CA ARG A 43 -3.37 -7.52 14.68
C ARG A 43 -3.89 -6.26 14.01
N SER A 44 -2.98 -5.34 13.62
CA SER A 44 -3.41 -4.15 12.89
C SER A 44 -4.05 -4.55 11.55
N GLU A 45 -5.14 -3.87 11.20
CA GLU A 45 -5.91 -4.12 9.97
C GLU A 45 -5.98 -2.86 9.09
N TYR A 46 -5.65 -1.67 9.65
CA TYR A 46 -5.81 -0.36 9.02
C TYR A 46 -4.47 0.37 8.81
N ASP A 47 -3.39 -0.37 8.73
CA ASP A 47 -2.07 0.18 8.44
C ASP A 47 -1.91 0.35 6.93
N ALA A 48 -1.81 1.62 6.46
CA ALA A 48 -1.65 1.93 5.05
C ALA A 48 -0.19 1.71 4.64
N GLU A 49 0.06 0.82 3.72
CA GLU A 49 1.42 0.44 3.29
C GLU A 49 1.72 0.81 1.84
N ALA A 50 0.70 0.86 0.99
CA ALA A 50 0.86 1.33 -0.38
C ALA A 50 -0.23 2.35 -0.74
N LEU A 51 0.16 3.35 -1.52
CA LEU A 51 -0.73 4.35 -2.09
C LEU A 51 -0.44 4.44 -3.59
N ILE A 52 -1.45 4.16 -4.41
CA ILE A 52 -1.33 4.27 -5.85
C ILE A 52 -2.38 5.22 -6.44
N SER A 53 -2.03 5.84 -7.57
CA SER A 53 -2.96 6.60 -8.40
C SER A 53 -3.56 5.66 -9.43
N PHE A 54 -4.86 5.42 -9.36
CA PHE A 54 -5.58 4.52 -10.26
C PHE A 54 -6.80 5.22 -10.85
N GLU A 55 -6.82 5.39 -12.18
CA GLU A 55 -7.87 6.13 -12.88
C GLU A 55 -8.14 7.51 -12.22
N ASP A 56 -9.38 7.75 -11.76
CA ASP A 56 -9.84 8.97 -11.12
C ASP A 56 -9.66 8.99 -9.59
N LYS A 57 -9.09 7.97 -8.98
CA LYS A 57 -9.02 7.79 -7.52
C LYS A 57 -7.62 7.41 -7.03
N LEU A 58 -7.44 7.54 -5.73
CA LEU A 58 -6.33 6.96 -5.00
C LEU A 58 -6.77 5.61 -4.42
N LEU A 59 -5.89 4.63 -4.48
CA LEU A 59 -6.09 3.35 -3.80
C LEU A 59 -5.06 3.20 -2.68
N ILE A 60 -5.55 2.81 -1.51
CA ILE A 60 -4.74 2.47 -0.34
C ILE A 60 -4.81 0.96 -0.16
N PHE A 61 -3.65 0.33 -0.03
CA PHE A 61 -3.50 -1.08 0.33
C PHE A 61 -3.08 -1.16 1.79
N THR A 62 -3.84 -1.92 2.58
CA THR A 62 -3.58 -2.02 4.01
C THR A 62 -2.83 -3.30 4.37
N LYS A 63 -2.07 -3.23 5.45
CA LYS A 63 -1.42 -4.38 6.08
C LYS A 63 -2.40 -5.05 7.05
N ASN A 64 -3.07 -6.10 6.62
CA ASN A 64 -3.89 -6.90 7.52
C ASN A 64 -3.07 -8.07 8.08
N LYS A 65 -2.41 -7.84 9.21
CA LYS A 65 -1.52 -8.83 9.86
C LYS A 65 -2.25 -10.08 10.35
N ARG A 66 -3.56 -9.98 10.57
CA ARG A 66 -4.37 -11.07 11.10
C ARG A 66 -4.73 -12.09 10.03
N LYS A 67 -5.13 -11.59 8.86
CA LYS A 67 -5.67 -12.42 7.78
C LYS A 67 -4.66 -12.71 6.69
N LYS A 68 -3.50 -12.03 6.69
CA LYS A 68 -2.50 -12.07 5.59
C LYS A 68 -3.12 -11.74 4.22
N ILE A 69 -3.95 -10.72 4.21
CA ILE A 69 -4.54 -10.13 3.01
C ILE A 69 -4.20 -8.65 2.97
N THR A 70 -4.33 -8.04 1.81
CA THR A 70 -4.43 -6.59 1.73
C THR A 70 -5.86 -6.19 1.41
N GLU A 71 -6.39 -5.24 2.16
CA GLU A 71 -7.68 -4.62 1.87
C GLU A 71 -7.45 -3.36 1.04
N ILE A 72 -8.30 -3.15 0.04
CA ILE A 72 -8.19 -2.04 -0.90
C ILE A 72 -9.25 -1.02 -0.57
N TYR A 73 -8.80 0.19 -0.25
CA TYR A 73 -9.66 1.35 -0.02
C TYR A 73 -9.47 2.39 -1.10
N SER A 74 -10.55 3.05 -1.50
CA SER A 74 -10.50 4.16 -2.45
C SER A 74 -10.80 5.50 -1.81
N LEU A 75 -10.15 6.55 -2.33
CA LEU A 75 -10.34 7.95 -1.99
C LEU A 75 -10.38 8.81 -3.25
N PRO A 76 -11.10 9.96 -3.25
CA PRO A 76 -10.95 10.97 -4.29
C PRO A 76 -9.53 11.56 -4.31
N LYS A 77 -9.12 12.11 -5.46
CA LYS A 77 -7.81 12.79 -5.64
C LYS A 77 -7.80 14.26 -5.21
N ASN A 78 -8.94 14.81 -4.82
CA ASN A 78 -9.10 16.23 -4.44
C ASN A 78 -9.02 16.39 -2.92
N GLY A 79 -8.52 17.54 -2.47
CA GLY A 79 -8.50 17.89 -1.05
C GLY A 79 -9.88 17.86 -0.41
N GLY A 80 -9.94 17.47 0.87
CA GLY A 80 -11.20 17.37 1.62
C GLY A 80 -11.15 16.37 2.77
N ASN A 81 -12.34 16.08 3.34
CA ASN A 81 -12.50 15.13 4.44
C ASN A 81 -13.38 13.96 3.97
N TYR A 82 -12.83 12.74 4.01
CA TYR A 82 -13.49 11.58 3.43
C TYR A 82 -13.52 10.37 4.38
N GLN A 83 -14.49 9.52 4.14
CA GLN A 83 -14.45 8.15 4.61
C GLN A 83 -13.90 7.27 3.48
N ALA A 84 -12.81 6.58 3.72
CA ALA A 84 -12.21 5.68 2.74
C ALA A 84 -13.19 4.54 2.43
N LYS A 85 -13.52 4.36 1.15
CA LYS A 85 -14.46 3.32 0.72
C LYS A 85 -13.71 2.03 0.49
N LYS A 86 -14.01 0.98 1.26
CA LYS A 86 -13.52 -0.36 0.97
C LYS A 86 -14.12 -0.88 -0.33
N ILE A 87 -13.28 -1.22 -1.30
CA ILE A 87 -13.69 -1.64 -2.65
C ILE A 87 -13.27 -3.06 -2.99
N GLY A 88 -12.40 -3.67 -2.21
CA GLY A 88 -11.95 -5.04 -2.45
C GLY A 88 -10.90 -5.51 -1.46
N SER A 89 -10.35 -6.67 -1.76
CA SER A 89 -9.18 -7.24 -1.08
C SER A 89 -8.46 -8.18 -2.02
N LEU A 90 -7.16 -8.38 -1.80
CA LEU A 90 -6.36 -9.40 -2.44
C LEU A 90 -5.90 -10.42 -1.38
N ASN A 91 -6.06 -11.70 -1.71
CA ASN A 91 -5.47 -12.76 -0.91
C ASN A 91 -3.99 -12.88 -1.30
N THR A 92 -3.13 -12.32 -0.49
CA THR A 92 -1.68 -12.29 -0.74
C THR A 92 -0.95 -13.39 0.02
N ASP A 93 -1.61 -14.08 0.96
CA ASP A 93 -1.02 -15.04 1.92
C ASP A 93 0.23 -14.48 2.65
N SER A 94 0.42 -13.18 2.55
CA SER A 94 1.55 -12.41 3.07
C SER A 94 1.10 -11.03 3.54
N ILE A 95 2.00 -10.29 4.14
CA ILE A 95 1.77 -8.95 4.67
C ILE A 95 2.37 -7.95 3.70
N VAL A 96 1.54 -7.15 3.03
CA VAL A 96 1.99 -6.09 2.12
C VAL A 96 2.77 -5.02 2.88
N THR A 97 3.87 -4.53 2.29
CA THR A 97 4.77 -3.51 2.86
C THR A 97 5.00 -2.32 1.95
N GLY A 98 4.68 -2.41 0.67
CA GLY A 98 4.77 -1.32 -0.29
C GLY A 98 4.08 -1.66 -1.60
N GLY A 99 3.98 -0.71 -2.52
CA GLY A 99 3.40 -0.98 -3.83
C GLY A 99 3.53 0.17 -4.82
N ASP A 100 3.53 -0.19 -6.10
CA ASP A 100 3.50 0.73 -7.23
C ASP A 100 2.55 0.19 -8.31
N TYR A 101 2.06 1.08 -9.17
CA TYR A 101 1.18 0.74 -10.27
C TYR A 101 1.64 1.44 -11.54
N ASP A 102 1.85 0.65 -12.57
CA ASP A 102 2.11 1.14 -13.91
C ASP A 102 0.83 1.12 -14.74
N LYS A 103 0.41 2.30 -15.15
CA LYS A 103 -0.80 2.51 -15.95
C LYS A 103 -0.65 2.00 -17.38
N GLU A 104 0.55 2.07 -17.96
CA GLU A 104 0.79 1.71 -19.37
C GLU A 104 0.68 0.22 -19.56
N THR A 105 1.24 -0.55 -18.65
CA THR A 105 1.18 -2.02 -18.69
C THR A 105 0.03 -2.60 -17.87
N ASN A 106 -0.75 -1.74 -17.17
CA ASN A 106 -1.80 -2.14 -16.24
C ASN A 106 -1.32 -3.16 -15.20
N THR A 107 -0.11 -2.93 -14.67
CA THR A 107 0.54 -3.83 -13.72
C THR A 107 0.57 -3.23 -12.32
N LEU A 108 0.06 -3.97 -11.33
CA LEU A 108 0.24 -3.68 -9.93
C LEU A 108 1.38 -4.54 -9.38
N ALA A 109 2.38 -3.90 -8.78
CA ALA A 109 3.45 -4.57 -8.05
C ALA A 109 3.36 -4.23 -6.56
N LEU A 110 3.41 -5.25 -5.71
CA LEU A 110 3.42 -5.08 -4.25
C LEU A 110 4.66 -5.76 -3.68
N THR A 111 5.25 -5.17 -2.65
CA THR A 111 6.18 -5.88 -1.78
C THR A 111 5.44 -6.49 -0.61
N SER A 112 5.89 -7.63 -0.14
CA SER A 112 5.26 -8.32 0.98
C SER A 112 6.25 -9.18 1.78
N THR A 113 5.84 -9.54 3.00
CA THR A 113 6.60 -10.47 3.85
C THR A 113 5.69 -11.55 4.42
N ILE A 114 6.19 -12.79 4.48
CA ILE A 114 5.54 -13.90 5.18
C ILE A 114 6.06 -13.98 6.61
N LYS A 115 7.35 -13.81 6.78
CA LYS A 115 8.09 -13.75 8.04
C LYS A 115 9.08 -12.59 7.96
N PHE A 116 9.69 -12.22 9.07
CA PHE A 116 10.59 -11.06 9.17
C PHE A 116 11.85 -11.10 8.28
N ASP A 117 12.14 -12.23 7.66
CA ASP A 117 13.31 -12.47 6.82
C ASP A 117 12.99 -13.04 5.44
N GLU A 118 11.71 -13.17 5.12
CA GLU A 118 11.24 -13.68 3.83
C GLU A 118 10.43 -12.59 3.12
N TYR A 119 10.98 -11.99 2.08
CA TYR A 119 10.34 -10.92 1.31
C TYR A 119 10.05 -11.33 -0.12
N TYR A 120 8.97 -10.80 -0.67
CA TYR A 120 8.46 -11.15 -1.99
C TYR A 120 8.00 -9.90 -2.75
N VAL A 121 8.16 -9.96 -4.07
CA VAL A 121 7.41 -9.12 -5.02
C VAL A 121 6.20 -9.90 -5.48
N LEU A 122 5.03 -9.29 -5.40
CA LEU A 122 3.77 -9.79 -5.93
C LEU A 122 3.44 -9.00 -7.19
N ILE A 123 3.29 -9.67 -8.31
CA ILE A 123 2.94 -9.05 -9.60
C ILE A 123 1.53 -9.45 -9.99
N ILE A 124 0.70 -8.45 -10.25
CA ILE A 124 -0.65 -8.62 -10.76
C ILE A 124 -0.74 -7.91 -12.12
N SER A 125 -0.62 -8.67 -13.19
CA SER A 125 -0.84 -8.17 -14.55
C SER A 125 -2.34 -8.02 -14.81
N ASP A 126 -2.70 -7.08 -15.70
CA ASP A 126 -4.10 -6.77 -16.01
C ASP A 126 -4.93 -6.49 -14.75
N PHE A 127 -4.34 -5.69 -13.85
CA PHE A 127 -4.97 -5.36 -12.57
C PHE A 127 -6.36 -4.76 -12.77
N SER A 128 -7.36 -5.31 -12.08
CA SER A 128 -8.74 -4.86 -12.17
C SER A 128 -9.46 -4.95 -10.83
N LEU A 129 -10.14 -3.89 -10.45
CA LEU A 129 -10.97 -3.87 -9.24
C LEU A 129 -12.22 -4.75 -9.35
N ASN A 130 -12.61 -5.13 -10.57
CA ASN A 130 -13.78 -5.97 -10.84
C ASN A 130 -13.44 -7.47 -10.83
N ASN A 131 -12.18 -7.85 -10.94
CA ASN A 131 -11.74 -9.24 -10.94
C ASN A 131 -11.34 -9.67 -9.52
N LYS A 132 -12.18 -10.44 -8.85
CA LYS A 132 -11.91 -10.96 -7.50
C LYS A 132 -10.88 -12.08 -7.45
N ASN A 133 -10.63 -12.74 -8.58
CA ASN A 133 -9.75 -13.91 -8.70
C ASN A 133 -8.54 -13.57 -9.57
N GLN A 134 -7.92 -12.42 -9.33
CA GLN A 134 -6.72 -12.02 -10.07
C GLN A 134 -5.57 -12.99 -9.76
N LYS A 135 -4.84 -13.35 -10.81
CA LYS A 135 -3.62 -14.12 -10.66
C LYS A 135 -2.56 -13.24 -10.02
N ILE A 136 -1.91 -13.74 -8.98
CA ILE A 136 -0.79 -13.10 -8.30
C ILE A 136 0.43 -13.98 -8.52
N ASP A 137 1.41 -13.46 -9.26
CA ASP A 137 2.70 -14.11 -9.40
C ASP A 137 3.63 -13.61 -8.28
N MET A 138 4.22 -14.54 -7.52
CA MET A 138 5.04 -14.25 -6.35
C MET A 138 6.49 -14.60 -6.61
N TYR A 139 7.40 -13.64 -6.40
CA TYR A 139 8.85 -13.79 -6.59
C TYR A 139 9.58 -13.46 -5.30
N GLU A 140 10.44 -14.36 -4.85
CA GLU A 140 11.26 -14.13 -3.67
C GLU A 140 12.33 -13.05 -3.92
N ILE A 141 12.57 -12.21 -2.91
CA ILE A 141 13.62 -11.18 -2.91
C ILE A 141 14.78 -11.71 -2.06
N PRO A 142 15.93 -12.07 -2.66
CA PRO A 142 17.02 -12.74 -1.95
C PRO A 142 17.96 -11.74 -1.23
N ILE A 143 17.42 -10.94 -0.31
CA ILE A 143 18.17 -9.86 0.38
C ILE A 143 18.41 -10.09 1.88
N GLY A 144 18.01 -11.25 2.43
CA GLY A 144 18.25 -11.60 3.83
C GLY A 144 17.44 -10.76 4.84
N LYS A 145 17.97 -10.58 6.06
CA LYS A 145 17.30 -9.84 7.14
C LYS A 145 17.33 -8.34 6.88
N THR A 146 16.21 -7.80 6.46
CA THR A 146 16.01 -6.38 6.18
C THR A 146 14.52 -6.08 6.23
N GLN A 147 14.11 -4.81 6.15
CA GLN A 147 12.70 -4.45 5.97
C GLN A 147 12.53 -3.85 4.59
N VAL A 148 11.75 -4.51 3.72
CA VAL A 148 11.39 -3.97 2.41
C VAL A 148 10.20 -3.04 2.60
N GLU A 149 10.35 -1.77 2.19
CA GLU A 149 9.37 -0.71 2.45
C GLU A 149 8.76 -0.12 1.18
N ALA A 150 9.46 -0.19 0.04
CA ALA A 150 8.94 0.37 -1.19
C ALA A 150 9.38 -0.41 -2.43
N ILE A 151 8.60 -0.25 -3.50
CA ILE A 151 8.87 -0.78 -4.84
C ILE A 151 8.54 0.28 -5.89
N LYS A 152 9.32 0.30 -6.98
CA LYS A 152 9.05 1.09 -8.18
C LYS A 152 9.16 0.21 -9.41
N ILE A 153 8.13 0.19 -10.24
CA ILE A 153 8.15 -0.46 -11.56
C ILE A 153 8.95 0.43 -12.51
N ILE A 154 9.99 -0.11 -13.12
CA ILE A 154 10.82 0.57 -14.12
C ILE A 154 10.39 0.16 -15.52
N ASP A 155 10.22 -1.15 -15.72
CA ASP A 155 9.70 -1.77 -16.93
C ASP A 155 9.02 -3.11 -16.54
N PRO A 156 8.42 -3.87 -17.47
CA PRO A 156 7.69 -5.12 -17.15
C PRO A 156 8.52 -6.21 -16.46
N THR A 157 9.85 -6.09 -16.47
CA THR A 157 10.77 -7.11 -15.93
C THR A 157 11.73 -6.58 -14.88
N THR A 158 11.76 -5.24 -14.67
CA THR A 158 12.72 -4.57 -13.78
C THR A 158 12.01 -3.76 -12.73
N PHE A 159 12.39 -3.99 -11.48
CA PHE A 159 11.82 -3.31 -10.31
C PHE A 159 12.95 -2.78 -9.42
N TRP A 160 12.79 -1.56 -8.90
CA TRP A 160 13.62 -1.05 -7.82
C TRP A 160 12.90 -1.24 -6.50
N ILE A 161 13.64 -1.67 -5.50
CA ILE A 161 13.14 -1.95 -4.16
C ILE A 161 14.01 -1.22 -3.16
N THR A 162 13.41 -0.61 -2.14
CA THR A 162 14.15 -0.07 -1.00
C THR A 162 13.97 -0.97 0.21
N SER A 163 15.03 -1.07 1.00
CA SER A 163 15.04 -1.81 2.25
C SER A 163 15.78 -1.06 3.34
N GLU A 164 15.35 -1.23 4.57
CA GLU A 164 16.04 -0.76 5.77
C GLU A 164 16.81 -1.92 6.39
N ASP A 165 18.10 -1.70 6.70
CA ASP A 165 18.92 -2.69 7.42
C ASP A 165 18.43 -2.78 8.88
N GLU A 166 17.98 -3.95 9.30
CA GLU A 166 17.77 -4.20 10.72
C GLU A 166 19.15 -4.31 11.38
N LYS A 167 19.61 -3.22 11.99
CA LYS A 167 20.78 -3.27 12.86
C LYS A 167 20.55 -4.36 13.89
N SER A 168 21.31 -5.43 13.79
CA SER A 168 21.43 -6.39 14.87
C SER A 168 21.84 -5.60 16.12
N SER A 169 20.96 -5.51 17.10
CA SER A 169 21.33 -5.01 18.41
C SER A 169 22.45 -5.91 18.94
N SER A 170 23.68 -5.42 18.80
CA SER A 170 24.86 -5.98 19.43
C SER A 170 24.79 -5.83 20.94
#